data_7b50159a73fa639c64ba06e4d92904e1
#
_entry.id   7b50159a73fa639c64ba06e4d92904e1
#
_cell.length_a   1.000
_cell.length_b   1.000
_cell.length_c   1.000
_cell.angle_alpha   90.00
_cell.angle_beta   90.00
_cell.angle_gamma   90.00
#
_symmetry.space_group_name_H-M   'P 1'
#
loop_
_entity.id
_entity.type
_entity.pdbx_description
1 polymer ?
#
loop_
_entity_poly.entity_id
_entity_poly.type
_entity_poly.pdbx_seq_one_letter_code
_entity_poly.pdbx_strand_id
1 'polypeptide(L)'
;MPESLFVADGDRFVPTPLCRGPWSPDAQHGGPPAAILARAVERAAGDDGLQVARLTIELLRPVPLVPLAVAARVVRPGKKVQLVEATIDAGGTTVARATALRIRRAALPIPAELAPAPPPFPGPAAGGESRPPWGDGLARPAFHSDAVEHRFVRGSFLEPGPAVDWIRLRVPLVAGEPTSPLARVAAAADFGNGISWVLSRVDGWMFINPDLTIYLHRHPAGEWVALDAVTYVEPQGIGLAESRLWDEHGPLGRSLQSLLLDREPSQSSAGARGILTAV
;
A
#
# COMPACT_ATOMS: atom_id res chain seq x y z
N MET A 1 -20.53 6.87 -8.87
CA MET A 1 -19.14 6.38 -8.78
C MET A 1 -19.17 4.97 -8.23
N PRO A 2 -18.19 4.08 -8.50
CA PRO A 2 -18.13 2.78 -7.85
C PRO A 2 -18.16 2.91 -6.33
N GLU A 3 -18.79 1.95 -5.65
CA GLU A 3 -18.98 1.99 -4.19
C GLU A 3 -17.92 1.19 -3.41
N SER A 4 -16.95 0.57 -4.12
CA SER A 4 -15.89 -0.24 -3.53
C SER A 4 -14.67 -0.31 -4.47
N LEU A 5 -13.53 -0.80 -3.94
CA LEU A 5 -12.34 -1.08 -4.76
C LEU A 5 -12.55 -2.34 -5.60
N PHE A 6 -13.09 -3.39 -4.99
CA PHE A 6 -13.35 -4.67 -5.66
C PHE A 6 -14.81 -5.08 -5.49
N VAL A 7 -15.31 -5.81 -6.50
CA VAL A 7 -16.58 -6.55 -6.43
C VAL A 7 -16.24 -8.03 -6.48
N ALA A 8 -16.77 -8.81 -5.53
CA ALA A 8 -16.64 -10.26 -5.58
C ALA A 8 -17.54 -10.84 -6.67
N ASP A 9 -17.01 -11.72 -7.50
CA ASP A 9 -17.70 -12.44 -8.56
C ASP A 9 -17.26 -13.92 -8.54
N GLY A 10 -18.03 -14.74 -7.85
CA GLY A 10 -17.68 -16.12 -7.57
C GLY A 10 -16.39 -16.22 -6.74
N ASP A 11 -15.38 -16.85 -7.30
CA ASP A 11 -14.04 -17.02 -6.72
C ASP A 11 -13.06 -15.90 -7.10
N ARG A 12 -13.53 -14.87 -7.83
CA ARG A 12 -12.73 -13.77 -8.34
C ARG A 12 -13.09 -12.44 -7.69
N PHE A 13 -12.17 -11.51 -7.80
CA PHE A 13 -12.34 -10.11 -7.43
C PHE A 13 -12.19 -9.24 -8.68
N VAL A 14 -13.26 -8.53 -9.02
CA VAL A 14 -13.28 -7.60 -10.15
C VAL A 14 -12.88 -6.21 -9.64
N PRO A 15 -11.71 -5.68 -10.04
CA PRO A 15 -11.31 -4.34 -9.65
C PRO A 15 -12.21 -3.31 -10.33
N THR A 16 -12.63 -2.31 -9.57
CA THR A 16 -13.33 -1.16 -10.13
C THR A 16 -12.32 -0.13 -10.65
N PRO A 17 -12.74 0.86 -11.44
CA PRO A 17 -11.84 1.95 -11.83
C PRO A 17 -11.21 2.72 -10.67
N LEU A 18 -11.76 2.62 -9.45
CA LEU A 18 -11.15 3.16 -8.22
C LEU A 18 -9.84 2.47 -7.82
N CYS A 19 -9.50 1.32 -8.40
CA CYS A 19 -8.19 0.67 -8.19
C CYS A 19 -7.08 1.25 -9.07
N ARG A 20 -7.41 2.04 -10.11
CA ARG A 20 -6.46 2.53 -11.10
C ARG A 20 -5.31 3.31 -10.47
N GLY A 21 -4.10 3.07 -10.97
CA GLY A 21 -2.88 3.78 -10.60
C GLY A 21 -2.57 4.97 -11.50
N PRO A 22 -1.50 5.72 -11.18
CA PRO A 22 -1.07 6.87 -11.97
C PRO A 22 -0.16 6.50 -13.16
N TRP A 23 0.31 5.26 -13.25
CA TRP A 23 1.33 4.85 -14.21
C TRP A 23 0.76 4.37 -15.55
N SER A 24 -0.41 3.73 -15.50
CA SER A 24 -1.09 3.19 -16.67
C SER A 24 -2.60 3.23 -16.45
N PRO A 25 -3.42 3.55 -17.48
CA PRO A 25 -4.87 3.52 -17.37
C PRO A 25 -5.43 2.10 -17.13
N ASP A 26 -4.66 1.06 -17.49
CA ASP A 26 -5.06 -0.34 -17.40
C ASP A 26 -4.47 -1.09 -16.20
N ALA A 27 -3.66 -0.40 -15.37
CA ALA A 27 -3.03 -0.98 -14.21
C ALA A 27 -3.53 -0.34 -12.90
N GLN A 28 -3.50 -1.14 -11.84
CA GLN A 28 -3.85 -0.71 -10.50
C GLN A 28 -2.69 0.07 -9.84
N HIS A 29 -3.01 0.95 -8.90
CA HIS A 29 -2.09 1.41 -7.85
C HIS A 29 -1.72 0.21 -6.99
N GLY A 30 -0.51 0.17 -6.40
CA GLY A 30 -0.10 -0.96 -5.56
C GLY A 30 -0.91 -1.12 -4.26
N GLY A 31 -1.56 -0.05 -3.79
CA GLY A 31 -2.38 -0.09 -2.57
C GLY A 31 -3.56 -1.08 -2.61
N PRO A 32 -4.44 -1.08 -3.61
CA PRO A 32 -5.52 -2.07 -3.72
C PRO A 32 -5.04 -3.53 -3.75
N PRO A 33 -4.04 -3.94 -4.57
CA PRO A 33 -3.44 -5.28 -4.49
C PRO A 33 -2.88 -5.61 -3.12
N ALA A 34 -2.18 -4.67 -2.47
CA ALA A 34 -1.66 -4.87 -1.11
C ALA A 34 -2.78 -5.13 -0.10
N ALA A 35 -3.86 -4.37 -0.17
CA ALA A 35 -5.01 -4.52 0.71
C ALA A 35 -5.76 -5.85 0.51
N ILE A 36 -5.97 -6.29 -0.74
CA ILE A 36 -6.67 -7.55 -1.00
C ILE A 36 -5.82 -8.77 -0.60
N LEU A 37 -4.48 -8.70 -0.72
CA LEU A 37 -3.56 -9.70 -0.20
C LEU A 37 -3.59 -9.75 1.33
N ALA A 38 -3.61 -8.60 2.01
CA ALA A 38 -3.75 -8.53 3.47
C ALA A 38 -5.06 -9.19 3.93
N ARG A 39 -6.18 -8.88 3.27
CA ARG A 39 -7.48 -9.52 3.52
C ARG A 39 -7.42 -11.04 3.32
N ALA A 40 -6.79 -11.51 2.26
CA ALA A 40 -6.66 -12.94 1.97
C ALA A 40 -5.86 -13.66 3.07
N VAL A 41 -4.77 -13.05 3.54
CA VAL A 41 -3.96 -13.56 4.68
C VAL A 41 -4.81 -13.69 5.94
N GLU A 42 -5.58 -12.67 6.31
CA GLU A 42 -6.44 -12.69 7.49
C GLU A 42 -7.50 -13.78 7.39
N ARG A 43 -8.15 -13.95 6.24
CA ARG A 43 -9.20 -14.95 6.02
C ARG A 43 -8.68 -16.39 6.02
N ALA A 44 -7.52 -16.64 5.41
CA ALA A 44 -6.93 -17.98 5.35
C ALA A 44 -6.52 -18.49 6.72
N ALA A 45 -6.18 -17.60 7.62
CA ALA A 45 -5.66 -17.93 8.93
C ALA A 45 -6.73 -17.92 10.04
N GLY A 46 -7.86 -17.22 9.83
CA GLY A 46 -8.93 -17.06 10.82
C GLY A 46 -8.52 -16.25 12.05
N ASP A 47 -9.43 -16.13 13.00
CA ASP A 47 -9.15 -15.50 14.31
C ASP A 47 -8.67 -16.56 15.30
N ASP A 48 -7.37 -16.78 15.31
CA ASP A 48 -6.68 -17.76 16.15
C ASP A 48 -5.81 -17.10 17.24
N GLY A 49 -6.02 -15.80 17.49
CA GLY A 49 -5.26 -15.03 18.46
C GLY A 49 -3.85 -14.63 17.98
N LEU A 50 -3.51 -14.88 16.70
CA LEU A 50 -2.29 -14.38 16.08
C LEU A 50 -2.59 -13.09 15.29
N GLN A 51 -1.66 -12.15 15.28
CA GLN A 51 -1.70 -10.95 14.44
C GLN A 51 -0.57 -10.94 13.43
N VAL A 52 -0.75 -10.28 12.31
CA VAL A 52 0.32 -10.01 11.35
C VAL A 52 1.32 -9.06 11.97
N ALA A 53 2.56 -9.52 12.12
CA ALA A 53 3.70 -8.73 12.59
C ALA A 53 4.59 -8.27 11.42
N ARG A 54 4.56 -9.01 10.29
CA ARG A 54 5.20 -8.61 9.04
C ARG A 54 4.33 -9.05 7.87
N LEU A 55 4.19 -8.17 6.88
CA LEU A 55 3.61 -8.46 5.58
C LEU A 55 4.60 -7.97 4.51
N THR A 56 5.18 -8.89 3.75
CA THR A 56 6.03 -8.57 2.61
C THR A 56 5.25 -8.89 1.34
N ILE A 57 5.15 -7.92 0.46
CA ILE A 57 4.41 -7.96 -0.80
C ILE A 57 5.41 -7.73 -1.93
N GLU A 58 5.33 -8.53 -2.97
CA GLU A 58 6.10 -8.39 -4.20
C GLU A 58 5.13 -8.19 -5.36
N LEU A 59 5.31 -7.07 -6.05
CA LEU A 59 4.59 -6.72 -7.27
C LEU A 59 5.40 -7.24 -8.47
N LEU A 60 5.13 -8.49 -8.84
CA LEU A 60 5.89 -9.19 -9.89
C LEU A 60 5.66 -8.61 -11.29
N ARG A 61 4.51 -7.97 -11.48
CA ARG A 61 4.09 -7.32 -12.71
C ARG A 61 3.10 -6.20 -12.38
N PRO A 62 2.87 -5.23 -13.30
CA PRO A 62 1.73 -4.31 -13.16
C PRO A 62 0.44 -5.13 -12.98
N VAL A 63 -0.29 -4.88 -11.89
CA VAL A 63 -1.55 -5.59 -11.62
C VAL A 63 -2.65 -5.01 -12.50
N PRO A 64 -3.25 -5.77 -13.43
CA PRO A 64 -4.21 -5.23 -14.39
C PRO A 64 -5.59 -4.98 -13.77
N LEU A 65 -6.41 -4.16 -14.45
CA LEU A 65 -7.82 -3.92 -14.13
C LEU A 65 -8.74 -5.00 -14.75
N VAL A 66 -8.45 -6.26 -14.48
CA VAL A 66 -9.24 -7.43 -14.94
C VAL A 66 -9.64 -8.29 -13.74
N PRO A 67 -10.59 -9.23 -13.87
CA PRO A 67 -10.93 -10.16 -12.79
C PRO A 67 -9.71 -10.94 -12.30
N LEU A 68 -9.48 -10.92 -11.00
CA LEU A 68 -8.32 -11.50 -10.33
C LEU A 68 -8.73 -12.71 -9.48
N ALA A 69 -7.97 -13.78 -9.55
CA ALA A 69 -8.04 -14.84 -8.55
C ALA A 69 -7.09 -14.51 -7.39
N VAL A 70 -7.61 -14.56 -6.16
CA VAL A 70 -6.82 -14.29 -4.95
C VAL A 70 -6.88 -15.50 -4.05
N ALA A 71 -5.72 -16.08 -3.77
CA ALA A 71 -5.59 -17.25 -2.93
C ALA A 71 -4.63 -17.00 -1.77
N ALA A 72 -4.88 -17.68 -0.64
CA ALA A 72 -3.95 -17.66 0.48
C ALA A 72 -3.98 -19.02 1.21
N ARG A 73 -2.84 -19.39 1.80
CA ARG A 73 -2.69 -20.64 2.55
C ARG A 73 -1.69 -20.48 3.70
N VAL A 74 -1.94 -21.22 4.77
CA VAL A 74 -0.96 -21.37 5.85
C VAL A 74 0.13 -22.34 5.39
N VAL A 75 1.37 -21.84 5.24
CA VAL A 75 2.52 -22.67 4.80
C VAL A 75 3.33 -23.22 5.97
N ARG A 76 3.30 -22.52 7.10
CA ARG A 76 3.87 -23.00 8.36
C ARG A 76 2.86 -22.77 9.49
N PRO A 77 2.13 -23.81 9.91
CA PRO A 77 1.23 -23.73 11.06
C PRO A 77 2.02 -23.58 12.36
N GLY A 78 1.40 -22.97 13.38
CA GLY A 78 1.99 -22.85 14.70
C GLY A 78 1.14 -22.01 15.65
N LYS A 79 1.17 -22.36 16.94
CA LYS A 79 0.37 -21.69 17.99
C LYS A 79 0.95 -20.35 18.43
N LYS A 80 2.24 -20.09 18.20
CA LYS A 80 2.92 -18.83 18.62
C LYS A 80 3.41 -18.04 17.43
N VAL A 81 3.82 -18.71 16.36
CA VAL A 81 4.34 -18.12 15.12
C VAL A 81 3.81 -18.93 13.95
N GLN A 82 3.23 -18.27 12.98
CA GLN A 82 2.64 -18.87 11.78
C GLN A 82 3.13 -18.09 10.54
N LEU A 83 3.27 -18.81 9.42
CA LEU A 83 3.56 -18.20 8.13
C LEU A 83 2.40 -18.45 7.16
N VAL A 84 1.96 -17.41 6.47
CA VAL A 84 0.91 -17.44 5.47
C VAL A 84 1.45 -16.88 4.16
N GLU A 85 1.16 -17.53 3.05
CA GLU A 85 1.40 -17.03 1.70
C GLU A 85 0.07 -16.65 1.05
N ALA A 86 0.09 -15.60 0.22
CA ALA A 86 -1.02 -15.19 -0.61
C ALA A 86 -0.53 -14.82 -2.02
N THR A 87 -1.39 -15.02 -3.02
CA THR A 87 -1.11 -14.69 -4.43
C THR A 87 -2.29 -13.98 -5.07
N ILE A 88 -1.97 -13.16 -6.08
CA ILE A 88 -2.93 -12.61 -7.03
C ILE A 88 -2.57 -13.13 -8.41
N ASP A 89 -3.53 -13.79 -9.06
CA ASP A 89 -3.39 -14.29 -10.43
C ASP A 89 -4.35 -13.55 -11.37
N ALA A 90 -3.82 -13.11 -12.51
CA ALA A 90 -4.56 -12.50 -13.60
C ALA A 90 -4.41 -13.35 -14.86
N GLY A 91 -5.50 -13.96 -15.35
CA GLY A 91 -5.47 -14.77 -16.56
C GLY A 91 -4.50 -15.96 -16.51
N GLY A 92 -4.28 -16.58 -15.33
CA GLY A 92 -3.36 -17.71 -15.13
C GLY A 92 -1.90 -17.31 -14.92
N THR A 93 -1.61 -16.01 -14.77
CA THR A 93 -0.28 -15.50 -14.44
C THR A 93 -0.29 -14.87 -13.05
N THR A 94 0.63 -15.28 -12.17
CA THR A 94 0.82 -14.61 -10.87
C THR A 94 1.42 -13.23 -11.09
N VAL A 95 0.69 -12.19 -10.68
CA VAL A 95 1.09 -10.79 -10.84
C VAL A 95 1.57 -10.15 -9.55
N ALA A 96 1.12 -10.66 -8.41
CA ALA A 96 1.61 -10.26 -7.09
C ALA A 96 1.55 -11.41 -6.09
N ARG A 97 2.41 -11.37 -5.09
CA ARG A 97 2.39 -12.33 -3.97
C ARG A 97 2.71 -11.65 -2.65
N ALA A 98 2.34 -12.29 -1.56
CA ALA A 98 2.66 -11.83 -0.22
C ALA A 98 3.07 -12.98 0.69
N THR A 99 3.94 -12.66 1.64
CA THR A 99 4.29 -13.53 2.77
C THR A 99 4.00 -12.79 4.07
N ALA A 100 3.16 -13.36 4.93
CA ALA A 100 2.81 -12.79 6.22
C ALA A 100 3.38 -13.64 7.35
N LEU A 101 4.13 -13.00 8.27
CA LEU A 101 4.51 -13.56 9.54
C LEU A 101 3.48 -13.14 10.59
N ARG A 102 2.82 -14.11 11.23
CA ARG A 102 1.86 -13.89 12.30
C ARG A 102 2.44 -14.33 13.63
N ILE A 103 2.24 -13.51 14.66
CA ILE A 103 2.74 -13.77 16.01
C ILE A 103 1.56 -13.70 16.99
N ARG A 104 1.56 -14.60 17.97
CA ARG A 104 0.53 -14.69 19.00
C ARG A 104 0.48 -13.41 19.85
N ARG A 105 -0.71 -12.85 19.99
CA ARG A 105 -0.99 -11.83 21.00
C ARG A 105 -1.03 -12.47 22.39
N ALA A 106 -0.40 -11.84 23.36
CA ALA A 106 -0.45 -12.25 24.76
C ALA A 106 -0.29 -11.03 25.65
N ALA A 107 -1.08 -10.97 26.73
CA ALA A 107 -0.84 -10.01 27.79
C ALA A 107 0.40 -10.45 28.58
N LEU A 108 1.42 -9.59 28.60
CA LEU A 108 2.66 -9.83 29.33
C LEU A 108 2.87 -8.70 30.33
N PRO A 109 3.39 -8.97 31.54
CA PRO A 109 3.69 -7.95 32.55
C PRO A 109 5.00 -7.21 32.21
N ILE A 110 4.97 -6.44 31.11
CA ILE A 110 6.10 -5.62 30.70
C ILE A 110 6.19 -4.41 31.62
N PRO A 111 7.37 -4.13 32.22
CA PRO A 111 7.59 -2.93 33.01
C PRO A 111 7.24 -1.66 32.26
N ALA A 112 6.53 -0.73 32.91
CA ALA A 112 6.03 0.49 32.26
C ALA A 112 7.13 1.38 31.68
N GLU A 113 8.31 1.39 32.30
CA GLU A 113 9.49 2.13 31.84
C GLU A 113 10.04 1.60 30.50
N LEU A 114 9.77 0.33 30.14
CA LEU A 114 10.15 -0.28 28.86
C LEU A 114 9.09 -0.12 27.77
N ALA A 115 7.89 0.34 28.15
CA ALA A 115 6.78 0.62 27.25
C ALA A 115 6.28 2.07 27.46
N PRO A 116 7.13 3.08 27.21
CA PRO A 116 6.77 4.47 27.45
C PRO A 116 5.59 4.89 26.57
N ALA A 117 4.82 5.87 27.03
CA ALA A 117 3.79 6.48 26.22
C ALA A 117 4.40 7.01 24.90
N PRO A 118 3.71 6.84 23.76
CA PRO A 118 4.22 7.37 22.50
C PRO A 118 4.33 8.91 22.57
N PRO A 119 5.31 9.50 21.86
CA PRO A 119 5.40 10.95 21.78
C PRO A 119 4.14 11.52 21.14
N PRO A 120 3.79 12.79 21.43
CA PRO A 120 2.70 13.47 20.75
C PRO A 120 2.89 13.42 19.24
N PHE A 121 1.84 13.03 18.51
CA PHE A 121 1.83 13.02 17.07
C PHE A 121 0.56 13.70 16.58
N PRO A 122 0.63 14.65 15.61
CA PRO A 122 -0.55 15.39 15.17
C PRO A 122 -1.54 14.45 14.50
N GLY A 123 -2.79 14.47 14.96
CA GLY A 123 -3.87 13.67 14.39
C GLY A 123 -4.37 14.19 13.04
N PRO A 124 -5.29 13.46 12.37
CA PRO A 124 -5.78 13.85 11.04
C PRO A 124 -6.53 15.19 11.02
N ALA A 125 -7.06 15.64 12.14
CA ALA A 125 -7.72 16.93 12.26
C ALA A 125 -6.75 18.13 12.19
N ALA A 126 -5.45 17.91 12.39
CA ALA A 126 -4.43 18.95 12.26
C ALA A 126 -4.06 19.26 10.80
N GLY A 127 -4.41 18.38 9.86
CA GLY A 127 -4.20 18.55 8.42
C GLY A 127 -5.47 18.94 7.67
N GLY A 128 -5.32 19.66 6.57
CA GLY A 128 -6.38 19.90 5.60
C GLY A 128 -6.52 18.77 4.59
N GLU A 129 -7.73 18.57 4.03
CA GLU A 129 -7.91 17.65 2.91
C GLU A 129 -7.07 18.11 1.72
N SER A 130 -6.29 17.19 1.17
CA SER A 130 -5.42 17.40 0.01
C SER A 130 -5.76 16.42 -1.10
N ARG A 131 -5.61 16.87 -2.35
CA ARG A 131 -5.76 16.01 -3.53
C ARG A 131 -4.50 16.08 -4.37
N PRO A 132 -4.08 14.94 -4.95
CA PRO A 132 -2.97 14.96 -5.88
C PRO A 132 -3.28 15.90 -7.05
N PRO A 133 -2.33 16.77 -7.45
CA PRO A 133 -2.55 17.74 -8.52
C PRO A 133 -2.55 17.12 -9.93
N TRP A 134 -2.23 15.84 -10.04
CA TRP A 134 -2.04 15.13 -11.31
C TRP A 134 -3.34 14.69 -11.98
N GLY A 135 -4.49 15.17 -11.51
CA GLY A 135 -5.80 14.75 -12.02
C GLY A 135 -6.10 15.15 -13.47
N ASP A 136 -5.48 16.22 -13.96
CA ASP A 136 -5.69 16.70 -15.31
C ASP A 136 -4.75 15.96 -16.30
N GLY A 137 -5.31 15.02 -17.05
CA GLY A 137 -4.58 14.17 -18.00
C GLY A 137 -4.45 12.70 -17.63
N LEU A 138 -4.72 12.30 -16.38
CA LEU A 138 -4.79 10.91 -15.98
C LEU A 138 -6.21 10.36 -16.08
N ALA A 139 -6.33 9.06 -16.40
CA ALA A 139 -7.63 8.39 -16.43
C ALA A 139 -8.28 8.37 -15.04
N ARG A 140 -9.53 8.81 -14.95
CA ARG A 140 -10.31 8.87 -13.70
C ARG A 140 -11.59 8.03 -13.82
N PRO A 141 -12.14 7.53 -12.70
CA PRO A 141 -11.63 7.66 -11.34
C PRO A 141 -10.35 6.82 -11.12
N ALA A 142 -9.58 7.17 -10.07
CA ALA A 142 -8.34 6.51 -9.71
C ALA A 142 -8.19 6.36 -8.20
N PHE A 143 -7.33 5.44 -7.74
CA PHE A 143 -7.16 5.13 -6.33
C PHE A 143 -6.65 6.34 -5.54
N HIS A 144 -5.53 6.92 -5.99
CA HIS A 144 -4.82 7.99 -5.31
C HIS A 144 -5.60 9.32 -5.20
N SER A 145 -6.61 9.55 -6.01
CA SER A 145 -7.36 10.81 -6.06
C SER A 145 -8.83 10.69 -5.65
N ASP A 146 -9.44 9.51 -5.86
CA ASP A 146 -10.89 9.36 -5.71
C ASP A 146 -11.28 8.33 -4.64
N ALA A 147 -10.45 7.31 -4.39
CA ALA A 147 -10.73 6.24 -3.44
C ALA A 147 -10.18 6.50 -2.04
N VAL A 148 -9.27 7.45 -1.87
CA VAL A 148 -8.65 7.80 -0.59
C VAL A 148 -8.84 9.28 -0.25
N GLU A 149 -8.76 9.59 1.02
CA GLU A 149 -8.65 10.93 1.56
C GLU A 149 -7.25 11.12 2.12
N HIS A 150 -6.61 12.24 1.78
CA HIS A 150 -5.31 12.65 2.25
C HIS A 150 -5.41 13.89 3.12
N ARG A 151 -4.69 13.91 4.25
CA ARG A 151 -4.57 15.06 5.14
C ARG A 151 -3.12 15.24 5.57
N PHE A 152 -2.41 16.08 4.86
CA PHE A 152 -1.02 16.38 5.21
C PHE A 152 -0.95 17.23 6.48
N VAL A 153 -0.10 16.81 7.41
CA VAL A 153 0.30 17.58 8.58
C VAL A 153 1.72 18.11 8.46
N ARG A 154 2.47 17.62 7.48
CA ARG A 154 3.78 18.12 7.05
C ARG A 154 4.01 17.77 5.58
N GLY A 155 4.58 18.69 4.80
CA GLY A 155 4.78 18.50 3.36
C GLY A 155 3.48 18.57 2.57
N SER A 156 3.54 18.23 1.30
CA SER A 156 2.40 18.20 0.39
C SER A 156 2.71 17.36 -0.86
N PHE A 157 1.73 17.12 -1.71
CA PHE A 157 1.98 16.50 -3.03
C PHE A 157 2.82 17.39 -3.96
N LEU A 158 2.91 18.69 -3.70
CA LEU A 158 3.60 19.66 -4.55
C LEU A 158 5.04 19.92 -4.12
N GLU A 159 5.43 19.48 -2.93
CA GLU A 159 6.74 19.74 -2.34
C GLU A 159 7.56 18.45 -2.28
N PRO A 160 8.79 18.44 -2.81
CA PRO A 160 9.68 17.30 -2.66
C PRO A 160 10.18 17.16 -1.22
N GLY A 161 10.44 15.93 -0.80
CA GLY A 161 11.06 15.63 0.49
C GLY A 161 10.12 15.01 1.52
N PRO A 162 10.57 14.95 2.79
CA PRO A 162 9.84 14.23 3.84
C PRO A 162 8.46 14.80 4.10
N ALA A 163 7.46 13.93 4.24
CA ALA A 163 6.08 14.32 4.46
C ALA A 163 5.42 13.48 5.56
N VAL A 164 4.36 14.03 6.15
CA VAL A 164 3.45 13.30 7.05
C VAL A 164 2.04 13.47 6.51
N ASP A 165 1.44 12.35 6.10
CA ASP A 165 0.11 12.30 5.51
C ASP A 165 -0.76 11.27 6.22
N TRP A 166 -1.94 11.69 6.65
CA TRP A 166 -3.01 10.83 7.12
C TRP A 166 -3.87 10.39 5.95
N ILE A 167 -4.02 9.08 5.80
CA ILE A 167 -4.70 8.44 4.68
C ILE A 167 -5.88 7.63 5.19
N ARG A 168 -7.04 7.80 4.56
CA ARG A 168 -8.26 7.05 4.84
C ARG A 168 -8.91 6.57 3.56
N LEU A 169 -9.35 5.31 3.52
CA LEU A 169 -10.19 4.82 2.42
C LEU A 169 -11.57 5.47 2.46
N ARG A 170 -12.03 6.01 1.34
CA ARG A 170 -13.39 6.59 1.17
C ARG A 170 -14.45 5.53 0.89
N VAL A 171 -14.01 4.37 0.40
CA VAL A 171 -14.87 3.24 0.02
C VAL A 171 -14.33 1.95 0.61
N PRO A 172 -15.17 0.93 0.83
CA PRO A 172 -14.71 -0.37 1.30
C PRO A 172 -13.80 -1.05 0.27
N LEU A 173 -12.95 -1.95 0.76
CA LEU A 173 -12.07 -2.76 -0.09
C LEU A 173 -12.89 -3.67 -1.00
N VAL A 174 -13.86 -4.39 -0.45
CA VAL A 174 -14.76 -5.28 -1.21
C VAL A 174 -16.20 -4.87 -0.93
N ALA A 175 -17.01 -4.83 -1.98
CA ALA A 175 -18.43 -4.48 -1.87
C ALA A 175 -19.14 -5.35 -0.83
N GLY A 176 -19.90 -4.70 0.07
CA GLY A 176 -20.68 -5.39 1.09
C GLY A 176 -19.88 -5.95 2.27
N GLU A 177 -18.56 -5.69 2.34
CA GLU A 177 -17.70 -6.17 3.42
C GLU A 177 -17.06 -5.02 4.20
N PRO A 178 -16.92 -5.11 5.54
CA PRO A 178 -16.12 -4.18 6.30
C PRO A 178 -14.63 -4.36 5.96
N THR A 179 -13.93 -3.25 5.71
CA THR A 179 -12.49 -3.28 5.48
C THR A 179 -11.76 -3.43 6.82
N SER A 180 -10.90 -4.44 6.93
CA SER A 180 -10.10 -4.65 8.15
C SER A 180 -9.07 -3.54 8.35
N PRO A 181 -8.66 -3.27 9.61
CA PRO A 181 -7.59 -2.32 9.89
C PRO A 181 -6.27 -2.67 9.19
N LEU A 182 -5.91 -3.95 9.10
CA LEU A 182 -4.70 -4.38 8.38
C LEU A 182 -4.78 -4.06 6.88
N ALA A 183 -5.92 -4.30 6.25
CA ALA A 183 -6.12 -3.96 4.84
C ALA A 183 -6.02 -2.44 4.60
N ARG A 184 -6.50 -1.59 5.54
CA ARG A 184 -6.32 -0.14 5.48
C ARG A 184 -4.85 0.26 5.56
N VAL A 185 -4.08 -0.35 6.47
CA VAL A 185 -2.63 -0.12 6.57
C VAL A 185 -1.92 -0.53 5.29
N ALA A 186 -2.24 -1.70 4.73
CA ALA A 186 -1.63 -2.17 3.49
C ALA A 186 -1.95 -1.26 2.29
N ALA A 187 -3.20 -0.76 2.20
CA ALA A 187 -3.61 0.19 1.17
C ALA A 187 -2.86 1.52 1.28
N ALA A 188 -2.71 2.04 2.50
CA ALA A 188 -2.05 3.33 2.76
C ALA A 188 -0.53 3.24 2.61
N ALA A 189 0.09 2.15 3.02
CA ALA A 189 1.55 2.00 3.07
C ALA A 189 2.23 2.12 1.69
N ASP A 190 1.50 1.88 0.61
CA ASP A 190 2.01 2.02 -0.76
C ASP A 190 2.21 3.49 -1.21
N PHE A 191 1.70 4.45 -0.44
CA PHE A 191 1.90 5.88 -0.76
C PHE A 191 3.27 6.42 -0.33
N GLY A 192 4.11 5.65 0.38
CA GLY A 192 5.34 6.15 0.98
C GLY A 192 6.17 7.03 0.05
N ASN A 193 6.59 6.50 -1.11
CA ASN A 193 7.33 7.28 -2.09
C ASN A 193 6.47 8.40 -2.73
N GLY A 194 5.19 8.16 -2.99
CA GLY A 194 4.31 9.12 -3.66
C GLY A 194 4.11 10.42 -2.90
N ILE A 195 4.16 10.36 -1.56
CA ILE A 195 4.01 11.55 -0.68
C ILE A 195 5.34 12.17 -0.26
N SER A 196 6.46 11.44 -0.36
CA SER A 196 7.81 11.91 0.04
C SER A 196 8.79 11.93 -1.14
N TRP A 197 8.28 12.09 -2.35
CA TRP A 197 9.08 12.08 -3.57
C TRP A 197 10.21 13.14 -3.53
N VAL A 198 11.35 12.81 -4.18
CA VAL A 198 12.50 13.72 -4.33
C VAL A 198 12.88 13.94 -5.80
N LEU A 199 12.40 13.07 -6.69
CA LEU A 199 12.61 13.17 -8.14
C LEU A 199 11.26 13.45 -8.80
N SER A 200 11.16 14.53 -9.56
CA SER A 200 9.90 14.98 -10.15
C SER A 200 9.58 14.25 -11.45
N ARG A 201 8.36 13.75 -11.58
CA ARG A 201 7.83 13.22 -12.85
C ARG A 201 7.77 14.28 -13.96
N VAL A 202 7.52 15.54 -13.61
CA VAL A 202 7.51 16.66 -14.59
C VAL A 202 8.88 16.79 -15.26
N ASP A 203 9.94 16.43 -14.55
CA ASP A 203 11.31 16.43 -15.08
C ASP A 203 11.68 15.10 -15.77
N GLY A 204 10.70 14.23 -16.03
CA GLY A 204 10.87 12.96 -16.75
C GLY A 204 11.47 11.83 -15.90
N TRP A 205 11.40 11.91 -14.56
CA TRP A 205 11.80 10.82 -13.71
C TRP A 205 10.68 9.80 -13.51
N MET A 206 11.05 8.52 -13.57
CA MET A 206 10.21 7.39 -13.15
C MET A 206 10.76 6.78 -11.87
N PHE A 207 9.85 6.32 -11.02
CA PHE A 207 10.17 5.56 -9.82
C PHE A 207 9.05 4.52 -9.59
N ILE A 208 9.45 3.27 -9.52
CA ILE A 208 8.54 2.13 -9.39
C ILE A 208 8.95 1.33 -8.17
N ASN A 209 8.02 1.01 -7.30
CA ASN A 209 8.25 0.09 -6.19
C ASN A 209 7.84 -1.34 -6.60
N PRO A 210 8.78 -2.26 -6.76
CA PRO A 210 8.48 -3.67 -7.02
C PRO A 210 8.05 -4.44 -5.77
N ASP A 211 8.22 -3.84 -4.59
CA ASP A 211 7.87 -4.44 -3.31
C ASP A 211 7.26 -3.44 -2.32
N LEU A 212 6.66 -3.99 -1.28
CA LEU A 212 6.24 -3.27 -0.09
C LEU A 212 6.36 -4.21 1.11
N THR A 213 7.16 -3.84 2.10
CA THR A 213 7.25 -4.58 3.36
C THR A 213 6.74 -3.75 4.52
N ILE A 214 5.82 -4.32 5.30
CA ILE A 214 5.18 -3.69 6.47
C ILE A 214 5.55 -4.51 7.71
N TYR A 215 6.06 -3.86 8.75
CA TYR A 215 6.26 -4.42 10.08
C TYR A 215 5.33 -3.74 11.07
N LEU A 216 4.63 -4.54 11.87
CA LEU A 216 3.70 -4.07 12.89
C LEU A 216 4.06 -4.66 14.25
N HIS A 217 4.21 -3.79 15.26
CA HIS A 217 4.39 -4.21 16.65
C HIS A 217 3.08 -4.16 17.44
N ARG A 218 2.03 -3.56 16.88
CA ARG A 218 0.69 -3.48 17.44
C ARG A 218 -0.36 -3.80 16.37
N HIS A 219 -1.50 -4.36 16.77
CA HIS A 219 -2.63 -4.50 15.85
C HIS A 219 -3.20 -3.12 15.49
N PRO A 220 -3.41 -2.83 14.20
CA PRO A 220 -3.99 -1.56 13.78
C PRO A 220 -5.43 -1.39 14.25
N ALA A 221 -5.85 -0.14 14.46
CA ALA A 221 -7.21 0.22 14.81
C ALA A 221 -7.66 1.50 14.10
N GLY A 222 -8.97 1.72 14.03
CA GLY A 222 -9.54 2.92 13.41
C GLY A 222 -9.52 2.91 11.89
N GLU A 223 -9.77 4.06 11.31
CA GLU A 223 -9.90 4.24 9.85
C GLU A 223 -8.71 4.97 9.23
N TRP A 224 -8.03 5.79 10.01
CA TRP A 224 -6.91 6.60 9.57
C TRP A 224 -5.57 5.90 9.79
N VAL A 225 -4.71 6.02 8.80
CA VAL A 225 -3.31 5.57 8.84
C VAL A 225 -2.43 6.73 8.45
N ALA A 226 -1.46 7.10 9.30
CA ALA A 226 -0.47 8.10 8.93
C ALA A 226 0.83 7.45 8.51
N LEU A 227 1.44 8.04 7.48
CA LEU A 227 2.77 7.77 7.02
C LEU A 227 3.64 9.01 7.31
N ASP A 228 4.64 8.86 8.18
CA ASP A 228 5.76 9.80 8.33
C ASP A 228 6.88 9.26 7.42
N ALA A 229 6.91 9.75 6.19
CA ALA A 229 7.63 9.17 5.07
C ALA A 229 8.86 10.00 4.66
N VAL A 230 9.88 9.29 4.21
CA VAL A 230 11.09 9.86 3.60
C VAL A 230 11.55 8.95 2.45
N THR A 231 12.01 9.56 1.36
CA THR A 231 12.58 8.85 0.19
C THR A 231 14.05 9.19 0.05
N TYR A 232 14.86 8.14 -0.14
CA TYR A 232 16.29 8.21 -0.43
C TYR A 232 16.51 7.72 -1.86
N VAL A 233 17.43 8.36 -2.56
CA VAL A 233 17.79 8.02 -3.95
C VAL A 233 19.28 7.98 -4.12
N GLU A 234 19.76 7.03 -4.95
CA GLU A 234 21.17 6.88 -5.29
C GLU A 234 21.40 6.99 -6.81
N PRO A 235 22.54 7.55 -7.23
CA PRO A 235 22.84 7.73 -8.66
C PRO A 235 22.88 6.43 -9.48
N GLN A 236 22.98 5.27 -8.85
CA GLN A 236 22.97 3.96 -9.49
C GLN A 236 21.57 3.47 -9.89
N GLY A 237 20.53 4.29 -9.72
CA GLY A 237 19.16 3.94 -10.13
C GLY A 237 18.36 3.16 -9.10
N ILE A 238 18.82 3.13 -7.84
CA ILE A 238 18.14 2.47 -6.73
C ILE A 238 17.72 3.53 -5.71
N GLY A 239 16.51 3.41 -5.18
CA GLY A 239 16.03 4.23 -4.07
C GLY A 239 15.34 3.39 -3.00
N LEU A 240 14.99 4.04 -1.91
CA LEU A 240 14.26 3.48 -0.78
C LEU A 240 13.26 4.51 -0.26
N ALA A 241 12.00 4.14 -0.16
CA ALA A 241 11.04 4.88 0.63
C ALA A 241 10.82 4.19 1.98
N GLU A 242 10.97 4.94 3.07
CA GLU A 242 10.72 4.49 4.43
C GLU A 242 9.57 5.29 5.03
N SER A 243 8.65 4.64 5.75
CA SER A 243 7.60 5.33 6.49
C SER A 243 7.48 4.78 7.92
N ARG A 244 7.38 5.68 8.89
CA ARG A 244 6.84 5.35 10.20
C ARG A 244 5.33 5.33 10.10
N LEU A 245 4.72 4.23 10.55
CA LEU A 245 3.27 4.03 10.48
C LEU A 245 2.62 4.37 11.82
N TRP A 246 1.50 5.08 11.76
CA TRP A 246 0.68 5.47 12.90
C TRP A 246 -0.80 5.22 12.61
N ASP A 247 -1.57 5.01 13.66
CA ASP A 247 -3.02 5.21 13.66
C ASP A 247 -3.39 6.25 14.73
N GLU A 248 -4.68 6.49 14.91
CA GLU A 248 -5.18 7.49 15.88
C GLU A 248 -4.85 7.13 17.34
N HIS A 249 -4.37 5.91 17.62
CA HIS A 249 -3.98 5.44 18.95
C HIS A 249 -2.47 5.42 19.16
N GLY A 250 -1.66 5.78 18.15
CA GLY A 250 -0.21 5.88 18.27
C GLY A 250 0.59 5.11 17.20
N PRO A 251 1.89 4.85 17.45
CA PRO A 251 2.74 4.19 16.48
C PRO A 251 2.34 2.73 16.25
N LEU A 252 2.39 2.31 15.00
CA LEU A 252 2.08 0.96 14.53
C LEU A 252 3.31 0.14 14.17
N GLY A 253 4.29 0.78 13.50
CA GLY A 253 5.42 0.09 12.91
C GLY A 253 6.14 0.87 11.82
N ARG A 254 6.53 0.16 10.78
CA ARG A 254 7.28 0.69 9.63
C ARG A 254 6.77 0.10 8.33
N SER A 255 6.89 0.86 7.24
CA SER A 255 6.86 0.31 5.89
C SER A 255 8.09 0.72 5.08
N LEU A 256 8.49 -0.13 4.15
CA LEU A 256 9.66 0.04 3.29
C LEU A 256 9.29 -0.38 1.87
N GLN A 257 9.76 0.40 0.89
CA GLN A 257 9.61 0.12 -0.54
C GLN A 257 10.97 0.30 -1.20
N SER A 258 11.47 -0.72 -1.90
CA SER A 258 12.58 -0.55 -2.84
C SER A 258 12.09 0.24 -4.05
N LEU A 259 12.92 1.08 -4.62
CA LEU A 259 12.57 1.90 -5.78
C LEU A 259 13.54 1.62 -6.93
N LEU A 260 12.96 1.28 -8.09
CA LEU A 260 13.65 1.39 -9.36
C LEU A 260 13.52 2.83 -9.85
N LEU A 261 14.64 3.50 -10.07
CA LEU A 261 14.70 4.86 -10.60
C LEU A 261 15.13 4.80 -12.07
N ASP A 262 14.40 5.48 -12.94
CA ASP A 262 14.69 5.54 -14.37
C ASP A 262 14.22 6.88 -14.95
N ARG A 263 14.51 7.12 -16.21
CA ARG A 263 14.01 8.24 -16.99
C ARG A 263 12.98 7.78 -18.01
N GLU A 264 11.93 8.54 -18.20
CA GLU A 264 11.04 8.32 -19.33
C GLU A 264 11.85 8.41 -20.63
N PRO A 265 11.66 7.48 -21.60
CA PRO A 265 12.29 7.59 -22.91
C PRO A 265 11.98 8.93 -23.53
N SER A 266 13.00 9.70 -23.92
CA SER A 266 12.76 10.97 -24.62
C SER A 266 11.92 10.71 -25.87
N GLN A 267 10.90 11.52 -26.13
CA GLN A 267 9.96 11.36 -27.26
C GLN A 267 10.65 11.31 -28.64
N SER A 268 11.96 11.59 -28.73
CA SER A 268 12.76 11.48 -29.96
C SER A 268 13.04 10.05 -30.40
N SER A 269 12.76 9.02 -29.61
CA SER A 269 12.95 7.59 -29.93
C SER A 269 11.63 6.81 -30.09
N ALA A 270 10.48 7.46 -30.17
CA ALA A 270 9.16 6.85 -30.34
C ALA A 270 8.88 6.44 -31.80
N GLY A 271 9.86 5.80 -32.46
CA GLY A 271 9.67 4.95 -33.62
C GLY A 271 9.81 3.51 -33.17
N ALA A 272 8.68 2.83 -32.95
CA ALA A 272 8.59 1.40 -32.67
C ALA A 272 9.27 0.91 -31.38
N ARG A 273 8.45 0.78 -30.30
CA ARG A 273 8.32 -0.47 -29.50
C ARG A 273 7.34 -0.22 -28.37
N GLY A 274 6.33 -1.09 -28.27
CA GLY A 274 5.37 -1.08 -27.19
C GLY A 274 6.07 -1.07 -25.81
N ILE A 275 5.69 -0.13 -25.00
CA ILE A 275 6.18 0.03 -23.63
C ILE A 275 5.60 -1.08 -22.76
N LEU A 276 6.46 -1.71 -21.97
CA LEU A 276 6.21 -2.72 -20.95
C LEU A 276 6.11 -4.19 -21.40
N THR A 277 7.22 -4.68 -21.95
CA THR A 277 7.57 -6.10 -21.77
C THR A 277 9.00 -6.14 -21.27
N ALA A 278 9.22 -5.99 -19.98
CA ALA A 278 10.36 -6.50 -19.22
C ALA A 278 10.31 -5.92 -17.79
N VAL A 279 9.80 -6.65 -16.89
CA VAL A 279 10.33 -7.17 -15.62
C VAL A 279 9.34 -8.22 -15.14
#